data_10255943661ff6bcff7bdbae1ada8e1e
#
_entry.id   10255943661ff6bcff7bdbae1ada8e1e
#
_cell.length_a   1.000
_cell.length_b   1.000
_cell.length_c   1.000
_cell.angle_alpha   90.00
_cell.angle_beta   90.00
_cell.angle_gamma   90.00
#
_symmetry.space_group_name_H-M   'P 1'
#
loop_
_entity.id
_entity.type
_entity.pdbx_description
1 polymer ?
#
loop_
_entity_poly.entity_id
_entity_poly.type
_entity_poly.pdbx_seq_one_letter_code
_entity_poly.pdbx_strand_id
1 'polypeptide(L)'
;LEAGVKLTQWNSEKDQWQRANLTPDYEDERLVVALDGFISALGQRYDGDPRIGFITVGLLGSWGEWHTFPRQDLFASPETQLRVLDAYQKAFVKTRILVRYPSAANASRPVGYHDDSFAWHTLDTEEGSFMSKMKAAGEAALNKWRTQPIGGEIRPEIWGQVFDHAP
;
A
#
# COMPACT_ATOMS: atom_id res chain seq x y z
N LEU A 1 -9.94 19.51 6.36
CA LEU A 1 -8.65 20.09 6.77
C LEU A 1 -8.81 21.12 7.90
N GLU A 2 -9.94 21.13 8.58
CA GLU A 2 -10.20 21.92 9.79
C GLU A 2 -9.28 21.53 10.98
N ALA A 3 -8.61 20.39 10.88
CA ALA A 3 -7.73 19.89 11.96
C ALA A 3 -6.37 20.60 12.07
N GLY A 4 -6.04 21.54 11.16
CA GLY A 4 -4.78 22.29 11.20
C GLY A 4 -3.52 21.46 10.89
N VAL A 5 -3.65 20.29 10.26
CA VAL A 5 -2.50 19.49 9.79
C VAL A 5 -1.78 20.26 8.69
N LYS A 6 -0.46 20.36 8.79
CA LYS A 6 0.36 21.02 7.77
C LYS A 6 0.30 20.23 6.45
N LEU A 7 0.13 20.97 5.36
CA LEU A 7 0.19 20.43 4.00
C LEU A 7 1.41 20.99 3.28
N THR A 8 2.15 20.14 2.62
CA THR A 8 3.23 20.52 1.70
C THR A 8 2.74 20.40 0.28
N GLN A 9 2.72 21.52 -0.44
CA GLN A 9 2.42 21.53 -1.87
C GLN A 9 3.69 21.29 -2.68
N TRP A 10 3.59 20.47 -3.68
CA TRP A 10 4.68 20.20 -4.63
C TRP A 10 4.14 19.77 -5.99
N ASN A 11 4.95 19.97 -7.03
CA ASN A 11 4.61 19.60 -8.39
C ASN A 11 5.51 18.46 -8.84
N SER A 12 4.92 17.48 -9.54
CA SER A 12 5.70 16.47 -10.24
C SER A 12 5.92 16.93 -11.67
N GLU A 13 7.18 17.00 -12.10
CA GLU A 13 7.52 17.30 -13.51
C GLU A 13 7.01 16.22 -14.48
N LYS A 14 6.73 15.02 -13.95
CA LYS A 14 6.16 13.89 -14.70
C LYS A 14 4.64 13.89 -14.75
N ASP A 15 4.00 14.76 -14.00
CA ASP A 15 2.53 14.86 -14.05
C ASP A 15 2.12 15.64 -15.31
N GLN A 16 1.66 14.89 -16.32
CA GLN A 16 1.15 15.47 -17.58
C GLN A 16 0.01 16.49 -17.36
N TRP A 17 -0.64 16.46 -16.19
CA TRP A 17 -1.72 17.37 -15.83
C TRP A 17 -1.24 18.58 -15.05
N GLN A 18 0.05 18.68 -14.73
CA GLN A 18 0.67 19.76 -13.94
C GLN A 18 -0.10 20.11 -12.65
N ARG A 19 -0.74 19.12 -12.04
CA ARG A 19 -1.52 19.32 -10.84
C ARG A 19 -0.60 19.47 -9.63
N ALA A 20 -0.93 20.40 -8.76
CA ALA A 20 -0.27 20.51 -7.48
C ALA A 20 -0.67 19.31 -6.61
N ASN A 21 0.32 18.56 -6.16
CA ASN A 21 0.13 17.53 -5.13
C ASN A 21 0.15 18.20 -3.76
N LEU A 22 -0.70 17.71 -2.86
CA LEU A 22 -0.74 18.14 -1.47
C LEU A 22 -0.45 16.91 -0.61
N THR A 23 0.66 16.93 0.11
CA THR A 23 1.03 15.87 1.04
C THR A 23 0.89 16.39 2.47
N PRO A 24 0.12 15.70 3.32
CA PRO A 24 0.04 16.06 4.73
C PRO A 24 1.34 15.70 5.45
N ASP A 25 1.57 16.37 6.57
CA ASP A 25 2.60 15.94 7.51
C ASP A 25 2.11 14.65 8.20
N TYR A 26 2.65 13.51 7.77
CA TYR A 26 2.28 12.20 8.31
C TYR A 26 2.76 11.97 9.74
N GLU A 27 3.64 12.84 10.26
CA GLU A 27 4.10 12.79 11.64
C GLU A 27 3.24 13.64 12.58
N ASP A 28 2.23 14.34 12.05
CA ASP A 28 1.26 15.06 12.87
C ASP A 28 0.35 14.06 13.61
N GLU A 29 0.45 14.03 14.93
CA GLU A 29 -0.32 13.10 15.79
C GLU A 29 -1.83 13.23 15.59
N ARG A 30 -2.34 14.41 15.24
CA ARG A 30 -3.77 14.61 14.95
C ARG A 30 -4.21 13.83 13.72
N LEU A 31 -3.34 13.80 12.69
CA LEU A 31 -3.60 12.99 11.50
C LEU A 31 -3.56 11.51 11.84
N VAL A 32 -2.52 11.07 12.55
CA VAL A 32 -2.35 9.65 12.88
C VAL A 32 -3.50 9.13 13.75
N VAL A 33 -3.93 9.90 14.73
CA VAL A 33 -5.12 9.57 15.55
C VAL A 33 -6.39 9.51 14.69
N ALA A 34 -6.55 10.41 13.73
CA ALA A 34 -7.70 10.37 12.83
C ALA A 34 -7.67 9.13 11.92
N LEU A 35 -6.49 8.73 11.42
CA LEU A 35 -6.31 7.50 10.66
C LEU A 35 -6.65 6.26 11.49
N ASP A 36 -6.15 6.18 12.73
CA ASP A 36 -6.46 5.09 13.66
C ASP A 36 -7.98 4.97 13.89
N GLY A 37 -8.66 6.11 14.13
CA GLY A 37 -10.11 6.17 14.30
C GLY A 37 -10.87 5.71 13.06
N PHE A 38 -10.44 6.16 11.87
CA PHE A 38 -11.05 5.76 10.60
C PHE A 38 -10.87 4.27 10.33
N ILE A 39 -9.66 3.73 10.49
CA ILE A 39 -9.37 2.31 10.32
C ILE A 39 -10.20 1.46 11.28
N SER A 40 -10.30 1.88 12.54
CA SER A 40 -11.15 1.21 13.54
C SER A 40 -12.62 1.15 13.12
N ALA A 41 -13.15 2.27 12.61
CA ALA A 41 -14.53 2.33 12.11
C ALA A 41 -14.74 1.43 10.88
N LEU A 42 -13.75 1.37 9.96
CA LEU A 42 -13.79 0.44 8.84
C LEU A 42 -13.84 -1.01 9.30
N GLY A 43 -12.99 -1.40 10.27
CA GLY A 43 -12.97 -2.73 10.82
C GLY A 43 -14.30 -3.10 11.50
N GLN A 44 -14.85 -2.20 12.32
CA GLN A 44 -16.18 -2.42 12.94
C GLN A 44 -17.28 -2.66 11.91
N ARG A 45 -17.19 -2.02 10.76
CA ARG A 45 -18.19 -2.12 9.70
C ARG A 45 -18.01 -3.34 8.81
N TYR A 46 -16.78 -3.71 8.50
CA TYR A 46 -16.48 -4.60 7.38
C TYR A 46 -15.66 -5.84 7.74
N ASP A 47 -15.10 -5.95 8.96
CA ASP A 47 -14.33 -7.14 9.31
C ASP A 47 -15.22 -8.38 9.36
N GLY A 48 -14.89 -9.35 8.52
CA GLY A 48 -15.66 -10.59 8.38
C GLY A 48 -16.92 -10.48 7.52
N ASP A 49 -17.11 -9.39 6.76
CA ASP A 49 -18.17 -9.32 5.75
C ASP A 49 -17.87 -10.35 4.64
N PRO A 50 -18.78 -11.33 4.38
CA PRO A 50 -18.51 -12.42 3.43
C PRO A 50 -18.37 -11.95 1.97
N ARG A 51 -18.70 -10.70 1.67
CA ARG A 51 -18.53 -10.10 0.34
C ARG A 51 -17.13 -9.54 0.12
N ILE A 52 -16.33 -9.41 1.20
CA ILE A 52 -14.99 -8.81 1.16
C ILE A 52 -13.95 -9.91 1.40
N GLY A 53 -13.20 -10.26 0.36
CA GLY A 53 -12.15 -11.28 0.45
C GLY A 53 -10.90 -10.78 1.17
N PHE A 54 -10.51 -9.53 0.92
CA PHE A 54 -9.36 -8.88 1.54
C PHE A 54 -9.46 -7.35 1.41
N ILE A 55 -8.69 -6.65 2.22
CA ILE A 55 -8.53 -5.19 2.19
C ILE A 55 -7.08 -4.86 1.84
N THR A 56 -6.87 -4.05 0.82
CA THR A 56 -5.54 -3.48 0.56
C THR A 56 -5.31 -2.28 1.47
N VAL A 57 -4.21 -2.31 2.19
CA VAL A 57 -3.82 -1.23 3.12
C VAL A 57 -3.50 0.03 2.32
N GLY A 58 -4.27 1.08 2.56
CA GLY A 58 -4.14 2.38 1.92
C GLY A 58 -3.79 3.49 2.92
N LEU A 59 -4.31 4.70 2.66
CA LEU A 59 -4.31 5.91 3.48
C LEU A 59 -2.98 6.67 3.58
N LEU A 60 -1.84 6.04 3.36
CA LEU A 60 -0.55 6.71 3.33
C LEU A 60 -0.07 6.93 1.89
N GLY A 61 0.55 8.07 1.67
CA GLY A 61 1.17 8.40 0.39
C GLY A 61 0.19 8.91 -0.68
N SER A 62 0.71 9.14 -1.87
CA SER A 62 -0.07 9.53 -3.03
C SER A 62 -1.08 8.44 -3.36
N TRP A 63 -2.34 8.82 -3.55
CA TRP A 63 -3.47 7.90 -3.82
C TRP A 63 -3.69 6.78 -2.79
N GLY A 64 -3.01 6.86 -1.65
CA GLY A 64 -2.99 5.77 -0.66
C GLY A 64 -2.05 4.62 -1.03
N GLU A 65 -1.11 4.83 -1.91
CA GLU A 65 -0.24 3.80 -2.50
C GLU A 65 1.10 3.63 -1.79
N TRP A 66 1.22 4.14 -0.58
CA TRP A 66 2.40 3.96 0.28
C TRP A 66 3.71 4.48 -0.34
N HIS A 67 3.62 5.56 -1.08
CA HIS A 67 4.76 6.33 -1.60
C HIS A 67 4.35 7.79 -1.87
N THR A 68 5.33 8.66 -1.94
CA THR A 68 5.17 10.07 -2.36
C THR A 68 6.10 10.40 -3.53
N PHE A 69 6.40 9.38 -4.36
CA PHE A 69 7.31 9.57 -5.48
C PHE A 69 6.95 10.79 -6.34
N PRO A 70 7.96 11.62 -6.74
CA PRO A 70 9.40 11.48 -6.47
C PRO A 70 9.85 12.06 -5.11
N ARG A 71 8.96 12.61 -4.30
CA ARG A 71 9.22 13.29 -3.02
C ARG A 71 9.12 12.33 -1.83
N GLN A 72 9.95 11.29 -1.82
CA GLN A 72 9.96 10.31 -0.74
C GLN A 72 10.33 10.91 0.63
N ASP A 73 10.96 12.07 0.63
CA ASP A 73 11.22 12.87 1.83
C ASP A 73 9.94 13.36 2.55
N LEU A 74 8.81 13.35 1.86
CA LEU A 74 7.49 13.71 2.40
C LEU A 74 6.66 12.48 2.82
N PHE A 75 7.19 11.27 2.68
CA PHE A 75 6.47 10.07 3.06
C PHE A 75 6.55 9.81 4.57
N ALA A 76 5.57 9.07 5.09
CA ALA A 76 5.51 8.68 6.49
C ALA A 76 6.78 7.95 6.94
N SER A 77 7.24 8.24 8.14
CA SER A 77 8.36 7.51 8.77
C SER A 77 8.06 6.02 8.93
N PRO A 78 9.07 5.16 9.07
CA PRO A 78 8.85 3.74 9.35
C PRO A 78 7.96 3.50 10.58
N GLU A 79 8.09 4.34 11.62
CA GLU A 79 7.29 4.27 12.84
C GLU A 79 5.82 4.54 12.56
N THR A 80 5.51 5.59 11.80
CA THR A 80 4.14 5.94 11.41
C THR A 80 3.55 4.87 10.48
N GLN A 81 4.34 4.35 9.54
CA GLN A 81 3.90 3.23 8.69
C GLN A 81 3.53 2.00 9.52
N LEU A 82 4.36 1.62 10.49
CA LEU A 82 4.08 0.48 11.36
C LEU A 82 2.85 0.73 12.24
N ARG A 83 2.66 1.93 12.77
CA ARG A 83 1.47 2.28 13.55
C ARG A 83 0.19 2.13 12.73
N VAL A 84 0.18 2.61 11.50
CA VAL A 84 -0.97 2.45 10.60
C VAL A 84 -1.21 0.97 10.28
N LEU A 85 -0.16 0.20 10.04
CA LEU A 85 -0.28 -1.23 9.81
C LEU A 85 -0.81 -1.99 11.03
N ASP A 86 -0.38 -1.63 12.23
CA ASP A 86 -0.89 -2.17 13.49
C ASP A 86 -2.38 -1.86 13.68
N ALA A 87 -2.80 -0.64 13.33
CA ALA A 87 -4.22 -0.27 13.37
C ALA A 87 -5.06 -1.16 12.43
N TYR A 88 -4.61 -1.40 11.20
CA TYR A 88 -5.27 -2.32 10.28
C TYR A 88 -5.33 -3.76 10.82
N GLN A 89 -4.22 -4.29 11.34
CA GLN A 89 -4.20 -5.64 11.91
C GLN A 89 -5.12 -5.79 13.14
N LYS A 90 -5.26 -4.74 13.93
CA LYS A 90 -6.18 -4.70 15.07
C LYS A 90 -7.64 -4.63 14.63
N ALA A 91 -7.92 -3.88 13.58
CA ALA A 91 -9.26 -3.63 13.08
C ALA A 91 -9.82 -4.80 12.25
N PHE A 92 -8.96 -5.51 11.52
CA PHE A 92 -9.32 -6.61 10.62
C PHE A 92 -8.71 -7.92 11.09
N VAL A 93 -9.44 -8.64 11.96
CA VAL A 93 -8.99 -9.93 12.52
C VAL A 93 -9.51 -11.14 11.74
N LYS A 94 -10.59 -10.98 10.97
CA LYS A 94 -11.20 -12.02 10.14
C LYS A 94 -10.88 -11.81 8.66
N THR A 95 -11.04 -10.58 8.18
CA THR A 95 -10.75 -10.20 6.80
C THR A 95 -9.25 -10.04 6.62
N ARG A 96 -8.68 -10.68 5.61
CA ARG A 96 -7.25 -10.57 5.29
C ARG A 96 -6.91 -9.16 4.82
N ILE A 97 -5.73 -8.68 5.20
CA ILE A 97 -5.19 -7.42 4.72
C ILE A 97 -3.96 -7.65 3.85
N LEU A 98 -3.82 -6.85 2.80
CA LEU A 98 -2.69 -6.88 1.88
C LEU A 98 -1.93 -5.57 1.97
N VAL A 99 -0.61 -5.65 2.04
CA VAL A 99 0.27 -4.49 1.96
C VAL A 99 0.89 -4.39 0.57
N ARG A 100 1.09 -3.18 0.08
CA ARG A 100 1.55 -2.93 -1.28
C ARG A 100 3.03 -3.28 -1.48
N TYR A 101 3.86 -3.01 -0.49
CA TYR A 101 5.31 -3.24 -0.61
C TYR A 101 5.82 -4.24 0.41
N PRO A 102 6.33 -5.41 -0.05
CA PRO A 102 7.09 -6.32 0.80
C PRO A 102 8.30 -5.60 1.43
N SER A 103 8.50 -5.81 2.73
CA SER A 103 9.64 -5.27 3.48
C SER A 103 10.01 -6.18 4.65
N ALA A 104 11.22 -6.05 5.16
CA ALA A 104 11.63 -6.79 6.37
C ALA A 104 10.70 -6.51 7.56
N ALA A 105 10.15 -5.30 7.67
CA ALA A 105 9.26 -4.89 8.75
C ALA A 105 7.89 -5.60 8.71
N ASN A 106 7.43 -6.03 7.54
CA ASN A 106 6.14 -6.71 7.38
C ASN A 106 6.25 -8.20 6.99
N ALA A 107 7.46 -8.69 6.74
CA ALA A 107 7.68 -10.06 6.26
C ALA A 107 7.13 -11.14 7.20
N SER A 108 7.29 -10.99 8.50
CA SER A 108 6.79 -11.94 9.51
C SER A 108 5.37 -11.66 10.00
N ARG A 109 4.76 -10.54 9.60
CA ARG A 109 3.41 -10.16 10.04
C ARG A 109 2.32 -10.99 9.32
N PRO A 110 1.14 -11.20 9.92
CA PRO A 110 0.04 -11.92 9.30
C PRO A 110 -0.70 -11.06 8.25
N VAL A 111 0.05 -10.50 7.31
CA VAL A 111 -0.45 -9.68 6.20
C VAL A 111 -0.06 -10.32 4.87
N GLY A 112 -0.91 -10.20 3.87
CA GLY A 112 -0.61 -10.60 2.50
C GLY A 112 0.08 -9.48 1.72
N TYR A 113 0.30 -9.70 0.44
CA TYR A 113 0.93 -8.72 -0.44
C TYR A 113 0.06 -8.38 -1.64
N HIS A 114 0.16 -7.14 -2.09
CA HIS A 114 -0.48 -6.63 -3.29
C HIS A 114 0.60 -6.12 -4.26
N ASP A 115 0.65 -6.72 -5.44
CA ASP A 115 1.47 -6.26 -6.56
C ASP A 115 0.64 -5.30 -7.43
N ASP A 116 0.93 -4.02 -7.34
CA ASP A 116 0.21 -2.96 -8.06
C ASP A 116 0.59 -2.83 -9.55
N SER A 117 1.49 -3.67 -10.00
CA SER A 117 1.98 -3.68 -11.38
C SER A 117 2.15 -5.11 -11.90
N PHE A 118 1.19 -6.00 -11.54
CA PHE A 118 1.23 -7.39 -11.95
C PHE A 118 1.38 -7.53 -13.46
N ALA A 119 2.25 -8.46 -13.87
CA ALA A 119 2.67 -8.74 -15.24
C ALA A 119 3.49 -7.64 -15.92
N TRP A 120 3.60 -6.45 -15.34
CA TRP A 120 4.45 -5.37 -15.86
C TRP A 120 5.79 -5.29 -15.12
N HIS A 121 5.74 -5.21 -13.79
CA HIS A 121 6.92 -5.00 -12.93
C HIS A 121 6.96 -6.03 -11.78
N THR A 122 6.44 -7.22 -12.03
CA THR A 122 6.39 -8.32 -11.06
C THR A 122 7.72 -9.04 -10.94
N LEU A 123 8.32 -9.41 -12.08
CA LEU A 123 9.49 -10.28 -12.13
C LEU A 123 10.76 -9.53 -11.75
N ASP A 124 11.75 -10.29 -11.28
CA ASP A 124 13.04 -9.82 -10.78
C ASP A 124 14.03 -9.41 -11.91
N THR A 125 13.52 -8.73 -12.91
CA THR A 125 14.29 -8.26 -14.04
C THR A 125 14.84 -6.83 -13.84
N GLU A 126 14.25 -6.10 -12.89
CA GLU A 126 14.58 -4.71 -12.60
C GLU A 126 14.59 -4.45 -11.09
N GLU A 127 15.43 -3.50 -10.68
CA GLU A 127 15.45 -3.02 -9.30
C GLU A 127 14.09 -2.42 -8.93
N GLY A 128 13.61 -2.75 -7.72
CA GLY A 128 12.33 -2.26 -7.23
C GLY A 128 11.10 -3.03 -7.73
N SER A 129 11.26 -4.06 -8.55
CA SER A 129 10.18 -4.97 -8.92
C SER A 129 9.58 -5.67 -7.70
N PHE A 130 8.35 -6.19 -7.82
CA PHE A 130 7.68 -6.88 -6.72
C PHE A 130 8.52 -8.04 -6.18
N MET A 131 9.03 -8.91 -7.05
CA MET A 131 9.87 -10.04 -6.66
C MET A 131 11.22 -9.61 -6.09
N SER A 132 11.82 -8.52 -6.58
CA SER A 132 13.06 -7.99 -5.99
C SER A 132 12.83 -7.48 -4.57
N LYS A 133 11.69 -6.82 -4.31
CA LYS A 133 11.30 -6.40 -2.95
C LYS A 133 11.04 -7.61 -2.04
N MET A 134 10.38 -8.66 -2.54
CA MET A 134 10.17 -9.89 -1.77
C MET A 134 11.50 -10.56 -1.39
N LYS A 135 12.47 -10.62 -2.32
CA LYS A 135 13.80 -11.15 -2.05
C LYS A 135 14.54 -10.30 -1.00
N ALA A 136 14.51 -8.99 -1.15
CA ALA A 136 15.13 -8.07 -0.19
C ALA A 136 14.48 -8.16 1.21
N ALA A 137 13.18 -8.42 1.28
CA ALA A 137 12.46 -8.63 2.53
C ALA A 137 12.75 -9.99 3.20
N GLY A 138 13.37 -10.93 2.48
CA GLY A 138 13.86 -12.19 3.01
C GLY A 138 12.89 -13.37 2.85
N GLU A 139 13.31 -14.51 3.39
CA GLU A 139 12.64 -15.80 3.17
C GLU A 139 11.18 -15.82 3.66
N ALA A 140 10.89 -15.13 4.78
CA ALA A 140 9.53 -15.03 5.28
C ALA A 140 8.59 -14.34 4.27
N ALA A 141 9.07 -13.34 3.54
CA ALA A 141 8.33 -12.70 2.46
C ALA A 141 8.14 -13.64 1.27
N LEU A 142 9.20 -14.32 0.84
CA LEU A 142 9.14 -15.27 -0.29
C LEU A 142 8.17 -16.45 -0.03
N ASN A 143 8.03 -16.87 1.22
CA ASN A 143 7.11 -17.93 1.64
C ASN A 143 5.73 -17.43 2.07
N LYS A 144 5.44 -16.13 1.94
CA LYS A 144 4.19 -15.51 2.38
C LYS A 144 2.94 -16.19 1.80
N TRP A 145 2.98 -16.58 0.55
CA TRP A 145 1.90 -17.24 -0.16
C TRP A 145 1.38 -18.53 0.51
N ARG A 146 2.18 -19.15 1.39
CA ARG A 146 1.80 -20.36 2.13
C ARG A 146 0.73 -20.09 3.20
N THR A 147 0.65 -18.87 3.68
CA THR A 147 -0.21 -18.51 4.82
C THR A 147 -1.08 -17.29 4.58
N GLN A 148 -0.72 -16.45 3.62
CA GLN A 148 -1.39 -15.19 3.33
C GLN A 148 -1.63 -15.05 1.82
N PRO A 149 -2.70 -14.36 1.41
CA PRO A 149 -2.93 -14.10 0.00
C PRO A 149 -1.85 -13.18 -0.58
N ILE A 150 -1.50 -13.45 -1.83
CA ILE A 150 -0.75 -12.52 -2.68
C ILE A 150 -1.64 -12.26 -3.88
N GLY A 151 -1.98 -11.01 -4.09
CA GLY A 151 -2.79 -10.55 -5.21
C GLY A 151 -2.13 -9.38 -5.90
N GLY A 152 -2.87 -8.73 -6.76
CA GLY A 152 -2.35 -7.57 -7.48
C GLY A 152 -3.35 -7.04 -8.48
N GLU A 153 -2.93 -6.00 -9.19
CA GLU A 153 -3.69 -5.41 -10.29
C GLU A 153 -2.87 -5.38 -11.56
N ILE A 154 -3.53 -5.63 -12.68
CA ILE A 154 -2.93 -5.55 -14.00
C ILE A 154 -3.09 -4.12 -14.50
N ARG A 155 -1.98 -3.50 -14.90
CA ARG A 155 -2.02 -2.15 -15.45
C ARG A 155 -2.85 -2.09 -16.73
N PRO A 156 -3.74 -1.09 -16.87
CA PRO A 156 -4.59 -0.95 -18.06
C PRO A 156 -3.81 -0.94 -19.38
N GLU A 157 -2.59 -0.38 -19.37
CA GLU A 157 -1.74 -0.26 -20.56
C GLU A 157 -1.33 -1.61 -21.17
N ILE A 158 -1.39 -2.69 -20.38
CA ILE A 158 -1.00 -4.03 -20.86
C ILE A 158 -2.19 -4.98 -21.00
N TRP A 159 -3.42 -4.53 -20.76
CA TRP A 159 -4.59 -5.41 -20.84
C TRP A 159 -4.72 -6.09 -22.20
N GLY A 160 -4.48 -5.39 -23.31
CA GLY A 160 -4.47 -5.97 -24.63
C GLY A 160 -3.42 -7.08 -24.80
N GLN A 161 -2.26 -6.93 -24.17
CA GLN A 161 -1.18 -7.93 -24.23
C GLN A 161 -1.47 -9.16 -23.36
N VAL A 162 -2.16 -8.98 -22.23
CA VAL A 162 -2.46 -10.08 -21.29
C VAL A 162 -3.71 -10.85 -21.69
N PHE A 163 -4.71 -10.19 -22.24
CA PHE A 163 -6.01 -10.76 -22.56
C PHE A 163 -6.29 -10.91 -24.06
N ASP A 164 -5.42 -10.39 -24.91
CA ASP A 164 -5.54 -10.58 -26.33
C ASP A 164 -5.02 -11.97 -26.71
N HIS A 165 -5.93 -12.84 -27.08
CA HIS A 165 -5.65 -14.19 -27.55
C HIS A 165 -5.51 -14.24 -29.10
N ALA A 166 -5.15 -13.12 -29.72
CA ALA A 166 -4.90 -13.14 -31.16
C ALA A 166 -3.75 -14.12 -31.46
N PRO A 167 -3.95 -15.07 -32.37
CA PRO A 167 -2.94 -16.08 -32.71
C PRO A 167 -1.74 -15.46 -33.43
#